data_a15d4a9eb1d331da4c5621fe10100221
#
_entry.id   a15d4a9eb1d331da4c5621fe10100221
#
_cell.length_a   1.000
_cell.length_b   1.000
_cell.length_c   1.000
_cell.angle_alpha   90.00
_cell.angle_beta   90.00
_cell.angle_gamma   90.00
#
_symmetry.space_group_name_H-M   'P 1'
#
loop_
_entity.id
_entity.type
_entity.pdbx_description
1 polymer ?
#
loop_
_entity_poly.entity_id
_entity_poly.type
_entity_poly.pdbx_seq_one_letter_code
_entity_poly.pdbx_strand_id
1 'polypeptide(L)'
;MQLWQEMEREGMEELIFCHDANSGLRAVIAIHNTVLGPALGGCRYWTYASEEEAVRDAVKLAKGMTYKNAISGLPYGGGKVVIWNVPLVKNTKPDEDGCGSQSVEQVAGDLGVEQQKGAAAERKVAADEGTHPQDKSLDTDVSKRAQRFRALGRCLERLNGRYVTGLDLGTTATDMDQIRLETAHVTDTTGSLGAQDDFTAEMTAYGVHIGIVTSLRQQGIESLQGIPVAVQGLGKVGYALCRYLHAAGARLIVADVVPERVQRALVQFSGAISADPAHIHAADCKVFAPCALGGVLTPATVEELRCSIVAGAANNQLSERQLVAGRMQARGILYAPDYVLNAGGIISTAYELEGEGPDLIRQKVAGIAGTLSKVYADAAQSAISTADAADRLAEFILRSGHKK
;
A
#
# COMPACT_ATOMS: atom_id res chain seq x y z
N MET A 1 23.64 -6.70 -5.83
CA MET A 1 22.55 -6.99 -6.79
C MET A 1 23.07 -6.88 -8.22
N GLN A 2 22.64 -7.77 -9.11
CA GLN A 2 22.93 -7.67 -10.54
C GLN A 2 21.70 -7.03 -11.22
N LEU A 3 21.73 -5.72 -11.39
CA LEU A 3 20.56 -4.93 -11.83
C LEU A 3 19.97 -5.40 -13.17
N TRP A 4 20.81 -5.69 -14.18
CA TRP A 4 20.33 -6.16 -15.47
C TRP A 4 19.58 -7.50 -15.37
N GLN A 5 20.09 -8.45 -14.58
CA GLN A 5 19.41 -9.73 -14.36
C GLN A 5 18.07 -9.55 -13.62
N GLU A 6 18.01 -8.61 -12.69
CA GLU A 6 16.77 -8.25 -11.99
C GLU A 6 15.74 -7.67 -12.97
N MET A 7 16.16 -6.72 -13.82
CA MET A 7 15.29 -6.11 -14.84
C MET A 7 14.78 -7.15 -15.84
N GLU A 8 15.65 -8.02 -16.34
CA GLU A 8 15.28 -9.10 -17.27
C GLU A 8 14.29 -10.08 -16.63
N ARG A 9 14.57 -10.51 -15.38
CA ARG A 9 13.71 -11.44 -14.65
C ARG A 9 12.31 -10.88 -14.41
N GLU A 10 12.22 -9.60 -14.07
CA GLU A 10 10.97 -8.95 -13.73
C GLU A 10 10.28 -8.27 -14.92
N GLY A 11 10.94 -8.20 -16.09
CA GLY A 11 10.40 -7.58 -17.31
C GLY A 11 10.31 -6.05 -17.23
N MET A 12 11.27 -5.41 -16.57
CA MET A 12 11.29 -3.95 -16.37
C MET A 12 11.71 -3.21 -17.64
N GLU A 13 11.00 -2.14 -18.00
CA GLU A 13 11.41 -1.24 -19.08
C GLU A 13 12.57 -0.33 -18.67
N GLU A 14 12.46 0.33 -17.50
CA GLU A 14 13.45 1.32 -17.04
C GLU A 14 13.63 1.33 -15.53
N LEU A 15 14.88 1.58 -15.10
CA LEU A 15 15.25 1.98 -13.76
C LEU A 15 16.06 3.28 -13.84
N ILE A 16 15.55 4.34 -13.22
CA ILE A 16 16.12 5.68 -13.27
C ILE A 16 16.51 6.11 -11.86
N PHE A 17 17.82 6.34 -11.66
CA PHE A 17 18.33 6.80 -10.37
C PHE A 17 18.39 8.33 -10.37
N CYS A 18 17.74 8.93 -9.38
CA CYS A 18 17.70 10.37 -9.16
C CYS A 18 18.55 10.71 -7.92
N HIS A 19 19.52 11.58 -8.11
CA HIS A 19 20.35 12.09 -7.03
C HIS A 19 20.47 13.62 -7.12
N ASP A 20 20.30 14.30 -5.99
CA ASP A 20 20.57 15.74 -5.85
C ASP A 20 21.27 16.01 -4.53
N ALA A 21 22.55 16.41 -4.60
CA ALA A 21 23.40 16.62 -3.43
C ALA A 21 22.89 17.75 -2.54
N ASN A 22 22.28 18.80 -3.11
CA ASN A 22 21.84 19.96 -2.36
C ASN A 22 20.65 19.65 -1.45
N SER A 23 19.67 18.89 -1.96
CA SER A 23 18.50 18.45 -1.20
C SER A 23 18.74 17.14 -0.43
N GLY A 24 19.77 16.39 -0.81
CA GLY A 24 20.04 15.04 -0.33
C GLY A 24 19.04 14.02 -0.90
N LEU A 25 18.43 14.27 -2.06
CA LEU A 25 17.57 13.32 -2.74
C LEU A 25 18.37 12.07 -3.14
N ARG A 26 17.84 10.92 -2.81
CA ARG A 26 18.20 9.60 -3.34
C ARG A 26 16.91 8.89 -3.67
N ALA A 27 16.63 8.71 -4.95
CA ALA A 27 15.40 8.07 -5.38
C ALA A 27 15.65 7.14 -6.58
N VAL A 28 14.82 6.12 -6.69
CA VAL A 28 14.70 5.29 -7.90
C VAL A 28 13.29 5.40 -8.45
N ILE A 29 13.18 5.67 -9.74
CA ILE A 29 11.94 5.60 -10.50
C ILE A 29 12.00 4.30 -11.29
N ALA A 30 11.11 3.37 -10.98
CA ALA A 30 10.98 2.09 -11.67
C ALA A 30 9.76 2.15 -12.60
N ILE A 31 9.97 2.01 -13.90
CA ILE A 31 8.92 1.86 -14.91
C ILE A 31 8.93 0.39 -15.36
N HIS A 32 7.85 -0.32 -15.01
CA HIS A 32 7.76 -1.74 -15.37
C HIS A 32 7.22 -1.92 -16.78
N ASN A 33 6.15 -1.22 -17.14
CA ASN A 33 5.52 -1.41 -18.44
C ASN A 33 4.69 -0.18 -18.82
N THR A 34 4.75 0.23 -20.10
CA THR A 34 4.02 1.37 -20.66
C THR A 34 3.11 1.02 -21.84
N VAL A 35 2.85 -0.27 -22.06
CA VAL A 35 2.04 -0.78 -23.20
C VAL A 35 0.60 -0.22 -23.22
N LEU A 36 -0.01 -0.04 -22.06
CA LEU A 36 -1.36 0.51 -21.94
C LEU A 36 -1.40 2.04 -21.91
N GLY A 37 -0.26 2.69 -21.74
CA GLY A 37 -0.14 4.15 -21.60
C GLY A 37 0.98 4.52 -20.62
N PRO A 38 1.06 5.79 -20.23
CA PRO A 38 2.04 6.26 -19.24
C PRO A 38 1.99 5.41 -17.98
N ALA A 39 3.15 5.16 -17.38
CA ALA A 39 3.19 4.46 -16.10
C ALA A 39 2.54 5.34 -15.01
N LEU A 40 1.63 4.76 -14.22
CA LEU A 40 0.98 5.41 -13.10
C LEU A 40 1.28 4.64 -11.81
N GLY A 41 1.75 5.35 -10.78
CA GLY A 41 2.00 4.77 -9.47
C GLY A 41 2.47 5.78 -8.44
N GLY A 42 2.47 5.41 -7.16
CA GLY A 42 2.75 6.32 -6.06
C GLY A 42 4.25 6.54 -5.80
N CYS A 43 4.54 7.58 -5.03
CA CYS A 43 5.86 7.92 -4.52
C CYS A 43 5.97 7.48 -3.05
N ARG A 44 6.83 6.49 -2.77
CA ARG A 44 7.10 5.99 -1.41
C ARG A 44 8.31 6.71 -0.81
N TYR A 45 8.16 7.22 0.40
CA TYR A 45 9.25 7.79 1.18
C TYR A 45 9.50 6.90 2.40
N TRP A 46 10.60 6.12 2.38
CA TRP A 46 10.83 5.10 3.39
C TRP A 46 12.31 4.94 3.74
N THR A 47 12.59 4.45 4.94
CA THR A 47 13.94 4.09 5.38
C THR A 47 14.16 2.60 5.10
N TYR A 48 15.16 2.30 4.27
CA TYR A 48 15.56 0.94 3.93
C TYR A 48 16.92 0.63 4.55
N ALA A 49 17.16 -0.63 4.86
CA ALA A 49 18.43 -1.08 5.41
C ALA A 49 19.58 -0.97 4.39
N SER A 50 19.28 -1.02 3.09
CA SER A 50 20.25 -0.91 2.01
C SER A 50 19.64 -0.30 0.74
N GLU A 51 20.51 0.19 -0.16
CA GLU A 51 20.13 0.64 -1.50
C GLU A 51 19.51 -0.51 -2.32
N GLU A 52 20.05 -1.70 -2.19
CA GLU A 52 19.54 -2.90 -2.84
C GLU A 52 18.09 -3.21 -2.44
N GLU A 53 17.76 -3.07 -1.17
CA GLU A 53 16.40 -3.25 -0.67
C GLU A 53 15.44 -2.21 -1.25
N ALA A 54 15.86 -0.92 -1.29
CA ALA A 54 15.07 0.16 -1.87
C ALA A 54 14.76 -0.09 -3.37
N VAL A 55 15.76 -0.53 -4.13
CA VAL A 55 15.61 -0.85 -5.57
C VAL A 55 14.68 -2.05 -5.76
N ARG A 56 14.86 -3.12 -4.99
CA ARG A 56 13.98 -4.31 -5.08
C ARG A 56 12.52 -3.97 -4.75
N ASP A 57 12.30 -3.13 -3.74
CA ASP A 57 10.93 -2.68 -3.40
C ASP A 57 10.32 -1.87 -4.54
N ALA A 58 11.08 -0.94 -5.16
CA ALA A 58 10.63 -0.16 -6.31
C ALA A 58 10.24 -1.06 -7.49
N VAL A 59 11.07 -2.04 -7.83
CA VAL A 59 10.83 -3.01 -8.93
C VAL A 59 9.57 -3.82 -8.67
N LYS A 60 9.46 -4.42 -7.47
CA LYS A 60 8.30 -5.23 -7.08
C LYS A 60 7.00 -4.43 -7.11
N LEU A 61 7.04 -3.21 -6.60
CA LEU A 61 5.88 -2.32 -6.57
C LEU A 61 5.48 -1.85 -7.97
N ALA A 62 6.44 -1.50 -8.83
CA ALA A 62 6.17 -1.09 -10.21
C ALA A 62 5.46 -2.19 -11.01
N LYS A 63 5.91 -3.46 -10.87
CA LYS A 63 5.25 -4.62 -11.47
C LYS A 63 3.83 -4.78 -10.94
N GLY A 64 3.65 -4.68 -9.62
CA GLY A 64 2.32 -4.73 -9.00
C GLY A 64 1.38 -3.65 -9.53
N MET A 65 1.88 -2.42 -9.78
CA MET A 65 1.09 -1.34 -10.38
C MET A 65 0.67 -1.65 -11.80
N THR A 66 1.54 -2.24 -12.64
CA THR A 66 1.17 -2.66 -14.00
C THR A 66 0.00 -3.64 -14.00
N TYR A 67 0.08 -4.70 -13.18
CA TYR A 67 -0.99 -5.69 -13.09
C TYR A 67 -2.30 -5.07 -12.55
N LYS A 68 -2.18 -4.22 -11.53
CA LYS A 68 -3.32 -3.51 -10.94
C LYS A 68 -4.00 -2.59 -11.96
N ASN A 69 -3.25 -1.79 -12.71
CA ASN A 69 -3.79 -0.89 -13.71
C ASN A 69 -4.44 -1.67 -14.86
N ALA A 70 -3.76 -2.72 -15.35
CA ALA A 70 -4.29 -3.56 -16.41
C ALA A 70 -5.61 -4.23 -16.04
N ILE A 71 -5.68 -4.91 -14.89
CA ILE A 71 -6.88 -5.65 -14.47
C ILE A 71 -8.04 -4.71 -14.12
N SER A 72 -7.73 -3.46 -13.77
CA SER A 72 -8.71 -2.40 -13.52
C SER A 72 -9.24 -1.76 -14.80
N GLY A 73 -8.68 -2.14 -15.98
CA GLY A 73 -9.08 -1.59 -17.28
C GLY A 73 -8.65 -0.12 -17.47
N LEU A 74 -7.60 0.30 -16.77
CA LEU A 74 -7.09 1.67 -16.86
C LEU A 74 -6.13 1.81 -18.06
N PRO A 75 -6.13 2.97 -18.77
CA PRO A 75 -5.24 3.23 -19.89
C PRO A 75 -3.84 3.67 -19.41
N TYR A 76 -3.31 2.97 -18.41
CA TYR A 76 -2.03 3.28 -17.77
C TYR A 76 -1.17 2.03 -17.65
N GLY A 77 0.12 2.22 -17.85
CA GLY A 77 1.14 1.27 -17.47
C GLY A 77 1.39 1.30 -15.96
N GLY A 78 2.49 0.71 -15.50
CA GLY A 78 2.81 0.67 -14.09
C GLY A 78 4.23 1.10 -13.78
N GLY A 79 4.37 1.89 -12.75
CA GLY A 79 5.65 2.33 -12.23
C GLY A 79 5.59 2.61 -10.72
N LYS A 80 6.75 2.92 -10.15
CA LYS A 80 6.88 3.29 -8.75
C LYS A 80 8.07 4.22 -8.53
N VAL A 81 7.88 5.22 -7.69
CA VAL A 81 9.00 5.97 -7.12
C VAL A 81 9.26 5.48 -5.70
N VAL A 82 10.51 5.25 -5.38
CA VAL A 82 10.98 5.05 -4.01
C VAL A 82 12.02 6.11 -3.71
N ILE A 83 11.79 6.93 -2.70
CA ILE A 83 12.79 7.82 -2.11
C ILE A 83 13.38 7.11 -0.91
N TRP A 84 14.68 6.87 -0.96
CA TRP A 84 15.41 6.29 0.15
C TRP A 84 15.75 7.36 1.19
N ASN A 85 15.03 7.34 2.31
CA ASN A 85 15.33 8.19 3.45
C ASN A 85 16.48 7.57 4.25
N VAL A 86 17.70 8.03 3.97
CA VAL A 86 18.87 7.64 4.75
C VAL A 86 18.87 8.45 6.03
N PRO A 87 18.86 7.80 7.22
CA PRO A 87 19.05 8.52 8.46
C PRO A 87 20.33 9.34 8.40
N LEU A 88 20.27 10.62 8.75
CA LEU A 88 21.49 11.43 8.90
C LEU A 88 22.32 10.80 10.01
N VAL A 89 23.38 10.09 9.63
CA VAL A 89 24.42 9.71 10.58
C VAL A 89 24.95 11.04 11.12
N LYS A 90 24.68 11.34 12.40
CA LYS A 90 25.36 12.45 13.07
C LYS A 90 26.85 12.14 12.94
N ASN A 91 27.55 12.87 12.08
CA ASN A 91 28.98 12.85 12.05
C ASN A 91 29.43 13.28 13.45
N THR A 92 29.74 12.33 14.31
CA THR A 92 30.66 12.55 15.40
C THR A 92 31.97 12.94 14.73
N LYS A 93 32.39 14.19 14.91
CA LYS A 93 33.71 14.63 14.48
C LYS A 93 34.72 13.57 14.95
N PRO A 94 35.67 13.14 14.10
CA PRO A 94 36.77 12.33 14.60
C PRO A 94 37.45 13.18 15.67
N ASP A 95 37.56 12.64 16.87
CA ASP A 95 38.41 13.21 17.90
C ASP A 95 39.81 13.27 17.31
N GLU A 96 40.34 14.48 17.16
CA GLU A 96 41.75 14.75 16.88
C GLU A 96 42.54 14.42 18.16
N ASP A 97 42.81 13.14 18.39
CA ASP A 97 43.91 12.71 19.26
C ASP A 97 44.21 11.22 19.04
N GLY A 98 45.34 10.96 18.41
CA GLY A 98 46.27 9.89 18.77
C GLY A 98 45.94 8.44 18.40
N CYS A 99 46.54 8.00 17.30
CA CYS A 99 47.24 6.72 17.14
C CYS A 99 46.67 5.46 17.83
N GLY A 100 46.17 4.51 17.02
CA GLY A 100 45.88 3.16 17.49
C GLY A 100 45.13 2.34 16.47
N SER A 101 45.87 1.62 15.61
CA SER A 101 45.34 0.58 14.73
C SER A 101 44.62 -0.49 15.53
N GLN A 102 43.31 -0.65 15.35
CA GLN A 102 42.60 -1.92 15.64
C GLN A 102 41.57 -2.22 14.58
N SER A 103 41.63 -3.46 14.12
CA SER A 103 40.87 -4.16 13.12
C SER A 103 39.38 -4.10 13.31
N VAL A 104 38.65 -3.88 12.18
CA VAL A 104 37.21 -4.02 12.06
C VAL A 104 36.87 -5.51 11.96
N GLU A 105 36.49 -6.10 13.09
CA GLU A 105 35.72 -7.36 13.12
C GLU A 105 34.79 -7.35 14.35
N GLN A 106 33.56 -7.80 14.13
CA GLN A 106 32.52 -8.12 15.11
C GLN A 106 31.75 -6.96 15.77
N VAL A 107 30.61 -6.55 15.16
CA VAL A 107 29.36 -6.30 15.91
C VAL A 107 28.19 -6.82 15.07
N ALA A 108 27.94 -8.11 15.13
CA ALA A 108 26.67 -8.72 14.84
C ALA A 108 26.22 -9.45 16.10
N GLY A 109 25.24 -8.91 16.79
CA GLY A 109 24.68 -9.58 17.96
C GLY A 109 24.03 -8.58 18.92
N ASP A 110 22.76 -8.81 19.20
CA ASP A 110 21.89 -8.18 20.20
C ASP A 110 21.17 -6.89 19.82
N LEU A 111 19.99 -7.08 19.21
CA LEU A 111 18.85 -6.20 19.43
C LEU A 111 17.77 -7.00 20.18
N GLY A 112 17.96 -7.06 21.48
CA GLY A 112 16.95 -7.48 22.43
C GLY A 112 15.79 -6.47 22.47
N VAL A 113 14.58 -6.99 22.36
CA VAL A 113 13.33 -6.28 22.55
C VAL A 113 13.19 -5.94 24.04
N GLU A 114 13.41 -4.70 24.43
CA GLU A 114 12.99 -4.22 25.75
C GLU A 114 11.62 -3.54 25.69
N GLN A 115 10.69 -4.18 26.39
CA GLN A 115 9.37 -3.63 26.75
C GLN A 115 9.55 -2.43 27.69
N GLN A 116 9.12 -1.25 27.28
CA GLN A 116 8.92 -0.15 28.21
C GLN A 116 7.47 -0.11 28.68
N LYS A 117 7.27 -0.48 29.95
CA LYS A 117 6.08 -0.24 30.76
C LYS A 117 5.99 1.24 31.15
N GLY A 118 4.76 1.75 31.16
CA GLY A 118 4.40 3.14 31.35
C GLY A 118 4.77 3.78 32.70
N ALA A 119 4.79 5.09 32.66
CA ALA A 119 4.50 5.95 33.81
C ALA A 119 3.82 7.23 33.31
N ALA A 120 2.56 7.38 33.70
CA ALA A 120 1.82 8.64 33.61
C ALA A 120 2.45 9.64 34.59
N ALA A 121 2.80 10.82 34.10
CA ALA A 121 3.10 11.98 34.93
C ALA A 121 2.43 13.20 34.34
N GLU A 122 1.43 13.69 35.09
CA GLU A 122 0.80 15.00 34.89
C GLU A 122 1.85 16.11 34.86
N ARG A 123 1.87 16.94 33.81
CA ARG A 123 2.61 18.21 33.82
C ARG A 123 1.65 19.38 33.66
N LYS A 124 1.60 20.18 34.72
CA LYS A 124 1.00 21.51 34.79
C LYS A 124 1.65 22.43 33.75
N VAL A 125 0.80 23.13 33.00
CA VAL A 125 1.17 24.20 32.10
C VAL A 125 1.60 25.40 32.92
N ALA A 126 2.85 25.81 32.79
CA ALA A 126 3.32 27.16 33.14
C ALA A 126 3.82 27.80 31.83
N ALA A 127 3.22 28.93 31.49
CA ALA A 127 3.64 29.76 30.37
C ALA A 127 5.00 30.38 30.71
N ASP A 128 5.99 30.15 29.85
CA ASP A 128 7.21 30.96 29.82
C ASP A 128 7.55 31.23 28.36
N GLU A 129 7.54 32.52 28.01
CA GLU A 129 7.93 33.04 26.69
C GLU A 129 9.47 33.02 26.59
N GLY A 130 9.98 31.96 25.98
CA GLY A 130 11.41 31.83 25.67
C GLY A 130 11.60 31.00 24.43
N THR A 131 12.06 31.62 23.34
CA THR A 131 12.43 31.00 22.08
C THR A 131 13.44 29.86 22.30
N HIS A 132 12.98 28.61 22.19
CA HIS A 132 13.81 27.41 22.35
C HIS A 132 14.64 27.11 21.07
N PRO A 133 15.89 26.67 21.19
CA PRO A 133 16.76 26.29 20.05
C PRO A 133 16.28 25.08 19.22
N GLN A 134 15.20 24.40 19.66
CA GLN A 134 14.61 23.24 18.96
C GLN A 134 13.82 23.63 17.71
N ASP A 135 13.37 24.86 17.57
CA ASP A 135 12.55 25.33 16.45
C ASP A 135 13.36 25.40 15.13
N LYS A 136 14.65 25.73 15.20
CA LYS A 136 15.51 25.84 14.00
C LYS A 136 15.83 24.48 13.35
N SER A 137 15.82 23.38 14.09
CA SER A 137 16.11 22.05 13.53
C SER A 137 14.90 21.45 12.80
N LEU A 138 13.69 21.71 13.27
CA LEU A 138 12.44 21.30 12.63
C LEU A 138 12.21 22.07 11.33
N ASP A 139 12.40 23.40 11.31
CA ASP A 139 12.29 24.23 10.12
C ASP A 139 13.30 23.86 9.02
N THR A 140 14.52 23.49 9.39
CA THR A 140 15.55 23.05 8.42
C THR A 140 15.23 21.68 7.84
N ASP A 141 14.58 20.77 8.57
CA ASP A 141 14.24 19.45 8.09
C ASP A 141 13.01 19.50 7.17
N VAL A 142 12.00 20.31 7.50
CA VAL A 142 10.83 20.58 6.64
C VAL A 142 11.29 21.23 5.32
N SER A 143 12.18 22.22 5.37
CA SER A 143 12.74 22.88 4.17
C SER A 143 13.52 21.89 3.30
N LYS A 144 14.34 21.00 3.89
CA LYS A 144 15.07 19.95 3.15
C LYS A 144 14.14 18.92 2.54
N ARG A 145 13.08 18.52 3.24
CA ARG A 145 12.06 17.61 2.70
C ARG A 145 11.42 18.22 1.44
N ALA A 146 10.96 19.46 1.53
CA ALA A 146 10.38 20.15 0.39
C ALA A 146 11.34 20.24 -0.81
N GLN A 147 12.63 20.54 -0.56
CA GLN A 147 13.66 20.57 -1.61
C GLN A 147 13.87 19.19 -2.26
N ARG A 148 13.81 18.07 -1.51
CA ARG A 148 13.90 16.70 -2.05
C ARG A 148 12.74 16.41 -3.01
N PHE A 149 11.50 16.76 -2.63
CA PHE A 149 10.34 16.53 -3.49
C PHE A 149 10.35 17.44 -4.74
N ARG A 150 10.82 18.67 -4.64
CA ARG A 150 11.08 19.51 -5.82
C ARG A 150 12.16 18.94 -6.73
N ALA A 151 13.28 18.45 -6.17
CA ALA A 151 14.32 17.78 -6.95
C ALA A 151 13.79 16.52 -7.66
N LEU A 152 12.92 15.74 -7.01
CA LEU A 152 12.21 14.64 -7.65
C LEU A 152 11.30 15.14 -8.78
N GLY A 153 10.56 16.23 -8.59
CA GLY A 153 9.72 16.85 -9.63
C GLY A 153 10.51 17.15 -10.89
N ARG A 154 11.71 17.74 -10.76
CA ARG A 154 12.61 17.98 -11.92
C ARG A 154 13.08 16.68 -12.59
N CYS A 155 13.23 15.58 -11.83
CA CYS A 155 13.53 14.27 -12.42
C CYS A 155 12.35 13.72 -13.21
N LEU A 156 11.14 13.85 -12.67
CA LEU A 156 9.89 13.41 -13.32
C LEU A 156 9.60 14.21 -14.60
N GLU A 157 9.82 15.53 -14.59
CA GLU A 157 9.63 16.37 -15.78
C GLU A 157 10.47 15.93 -16.96
N ARG A 158 11.72 15.46 -16.73
CA ARG A 158 12.59 14.94 -17.78
C ARG A 158 12.06 13.66 -18.44
N LEU A 159 11.12 12.96 -17.81
CA LEU A 159 10.46 11.79 -18.38
C LEU A 159 9.33 12.16 -19.35
N ASN A 160 9.01 13.43 -19.46
CA ASN A 160 8.05 13.98 -20.43
C ASN A 160 6.69 13.22 -20.40
N GLY A 161 6.13 13.01 -19.23
CA GLY A 161 4.83 12.36 -19.04
C GLY A 161 4.82 10.82 -19.11
N ARG A 162 5.96 10.16 -19.33
CA ARG A 162 6.03 8.68 -19.32
C ARG A 162 5.70 8.07 -17.96
N TYR A 163 5.81 8.85 -16.89
CA TYR A 163 5.44 8.44 -15.55
C TYR A 163 4.69 9.55 -14.82
N VAL A 164 3.55 9.18 -14.22
CA VAL A 164 2.75 10.05 -13.34
C VAL A 164 2.82 9.50 -11.92
N THR A 165 3.16 10.38 -10.98
CA THR A 165 3.30 10.00 -9.56
C THR A 165 2.13 10.48 -8.72
N GLY A 166 1.91 9.86 -7.56
CA GLY A 166 0.93 10.26 -6.55
C GLY A 166 1.34 9.84 -5.15
N LEU A 167 0.41 9.89 -4.22
CA LEU A 167 0.63 9.49 -2.83
C LEU A 167 0.94 8.00 -2.68
N ASP A 168 1.81 7.68 -1.73
CA ASP A 168 2.03 6.34 -1.19
C ASP A 168 2.55 6.44 0.26
N LEU A 169 3.04 5.35 0.81
CA LEU A 169 3.55 5.27 2.17
C LEU A 169 4.65 6.31 2.43
N GLY A 170 4.49 7.08 3.51
CA GLY A 170 5.45 8.07 3.97
C GLY A 170 5.41 9.42 3.26
N THR A 171 4.49 9.61 2.28
CA THR A 171 4.26 10.89 1.58
C THR A 171 2.95 11.55 1.96
N THR A 172 2.84 12.84 1.74
CA THR A 172 1.69 13.70 2.03
C THR A 172 1.30 14.51 0.81
N ALA A 173 0.07 15.06 0.79
CA ALA A 173 -0.37 15.96 -0.27
C ALA A 173 0.55 17.18 -0.43
N THR A 174 1.07 17.72 0.67
CA THR A 174 2.05 18.81 0.64
C THR A 174 3.35 18.43 -0.08
N ASP A 175 3.78 17.15 0.02
CA ASP A 175 4.92 16.66 -0.74
C ASP A 175 4.61 16.62 -2.25
N MET A 176 3.38 16.22 -2.61
CA MET A 176 2.92 16.23 -4.01
C MET A 176 2.83 17.67 -4.54
N ASP A 177 2.43 18.65 -3.72
CA ASP A 177 2.46 20.06 -4.07
C ASP A 177 3.89 20.53 -4.42
N GLN A 178 4.91 20.07 -3.69
CA GLN A 178 6.29 20.38 -4.01
C GLN A 178 6.72 19.80 -5.36
N ILE A 179 6.28 18.59 -5.70
CA ILE A 179 6.51 17.98 -7.02
C ILE A 179 5.80 18.83 -8.09
N ARG A 180 4.57 19.24 -7.83
CA ARG A 180 3.72 20.02 -8.77
C ARG A 180 4.35 21.36 -9.17
N LEU A 181 5.18 21.95 -8.34
CA LEU A 181 5.91 23.17 -8.69
C LEU A 181 6.91 22.97 -9.83
N GLU A 182 7.33 21.75 -10.09
CA GLU A 182 8.37 21.42 -11.08
C GLU A 182 7.83 20.60 -12.27
N THR A 183 6.66 19.93 -12.14
CA THR A 183 6.07 19.09 -13.20
C THR A 183 4.56 19.02 -13.10
N ALA A 184 3.89 18.82 -14.23
CA ALA A 184 2.45 18.52 -14.27
C ALA A 184 2.13 17.04 -13.99
N HIS A 185 3.13 16.15 -14.03
CA HIS A 185 2.96 14.69 -13.97
C HIS A 185 2.88 14.17 -12.53
N VAL A 186 1.99 14.77 -11.75
CA VAL A 186 1.73 14.42 -10.35
C VAL A 186 0.24 14.57 -10.02
N THR A 187 -0.27 13.70 -9.19
CA THR A 187 -1.64 13.68 -8.67
C THR A 187 -1.65 13.76 -7.14
N ASP A 188 -2.82 13.72 -6.53
CA ASP A 188 -3.02 13.74 -5.07
C ASP A 188 -2.44 15.01 -4.38
N THR A 189 -2.42 16.13 -5.09
CA THR A 189 -2.02 17.45 -4.54
C THR A 189 -3.10 17.99 -3.60
N THR A 190 -2.74 18.97 -2.79
CA THR A 190 -3.72 19.64 -1.91
C THR A 190 -4.88 20.20 -2.73
N GLY A 191 -6.11 19.86 -2.32
CA GLY A 191 -7.33 20.26 -3.02
C GLY A 191 -7.81 19.28 -4.09
N SER A 192 -7.02 18.27 -4.46
CA SER A 192 -7.49 17.15 -5.28
C SER A 192 -8.45 16.24 -4.52
N LEU A 193 -9.30 15.50 -5.21
CA LEU A 193 -10.21 14.52 -4.58
C LEU A 193 -9.43 13.49 -3.78
N GLY A 194 -8.31 12.99 -4.32
CA GLY A 194 -7.47 11.99 -3.69
C GLY A 194 -6.87 12.44 -2.35
N ALA A 195 -6.67 13.75 -2.16
CA ALA A 195 -6.14 14.34 -0.93
C ALA A 195 -7.23 14.84 0.04
N GLN A 196 -8.50 14.93 -0.40
CA GLN A 196 -9.63 15.41 0.41
C GLN A 196 -10.33 14.27 1.13
N ASP A 197 -10.67 14.48 2.42
CA ASP A 197 -11.57 13.64 3.23
C ASP A 197 -11.33 12.12 3.12
N ASP A 198 -10.07 11.71 2.93
CA ASP A 198 -9.69 10.31 2.73
C ASP A 198 -10.39 9.62 1.53
N PHE A 199 -10.79 10.37 0.51
CA PHE A 199 -11.56 9.88 -0.64
C PHE A 199 -10.92 8.64 -1.30
N THR A 200 -9.61 8.64 -1.50
CA THR A 200 -8.87 7.47 -2.03
C THR A 200 -9.01 6.24 -1.14
N ALA A 201 -8.94 6.43 0.19
CA ALA A 201 -9.14 5.34 1.15
C ALA A 201 -10.59 4.87 1.16
N GLU A 202 -11.54 5.78 1.02
CA GLU A 202 -12.98 5.48 0.90
C GLU A 202 -13.27 4.66 -0.35
N MET A 203 -12.71 5.03 -1.51
CA MET A 203 -12.88 4.28 -2.76
C MET A 203 -12.20 2.91 -2.69
N THR A 204 -11.06 2.80 -2.02
CA THR A 204 -10.42 1.51 -1.75
C THR A 204 -11.32 0.62 -0.89
N ALA A 205 -11.86 1.14 0.20
CA ALA A 205 -12.76 0.41 1.08
C ALA A 205 -14.05 -0.01 0.36
N TYR A 206 -14.59 0.86 -0.50
CA TYR A 206 -15.75 0.55 -1.32
C TYR A 206 -15.46 -0.60 -2.31
N GLY A 207 -14.30 -0.59 -2.96
CA GLY A 207 -13.85 -1.70 -3.82
C GLY A 207 -13.77 -3.03 -3.06
N VAL A 208 -13.21 -3.03 -1.86
CA VAL A 208 -13.14 -4.22 -1.00
C VAL A 208 -14.54 -4.68 -0.59
N HIS A 209 -15.43 -3.76 -0.20
CA HIS A 209 -16.83 -4.07 0.11
C HIS A 209 -17.54 -4.76 -1.07
N ILE A 210 -17.42 -4.21 -2.29
CA ILE A 210 -17.94 -4.81 -3.52
C ILE A 210 -17.36 -6.21 -3.74
N GLY A 211 -16.05 -6.37 -3.52
CA GLY A 211 -15.40 -7.67 -3.65
C GLY A 211 -15.90 -8.70 -2.63
N ILE A 212 -16.13 -8.30 -1.37
CA ILE A 212 -16.72 -9.18 -0.34
C ILE A 212 -18.13 -9.62 -0.76
N VAL A 213 -18.99 -8.69 -1.20
CA VAL A 213 -20.34 -9.02 -1.68
C VAL A 213 -20.29 -9.97 -2.87
N THR A 214 -19.39 -9.73 -3.83
CA THR A 214 -19.20 -10.59 -5.00
C THR A 214 -18.73 -12.00 -4.58
N SER A 215 -17.81 -12.09 -3.62
CA SER A 215 -17.30 -13.36 -3.11
C SER A 215 -18.37 -14.16 -2.35
N LEU A 216 -19.23 -13.49 -1.59
CA LEU A 216 -20.38 -14.12 -0.93
C LEU A 216 -21.38 -14.67 -1.95
N ARG A 217 -21.70 -13.91 -2.99
CA ARG A 217 -22.58 -14.37 -4.10
C ARG A 217 -21.99 -15.57 -4.82
N GLN A 218 -20.68 -15.63 -5.00
CA GLN A 218 -20.00 -16.82 -5.57
C GLN A 218 -20.22 -18.08 -4.71
N GLN A 219 -20.50 -17.91 -3.40
CA GLN A 219 -20.88 -19.01 -2.49
C GLN A 219 -22.41 -19.13 -2.25
N GLY A 220 -23.23 -18.48 -3.07
CA GLY A 220 -24.70 -18.53 -2.96
C GLY A 220 -25.29 -17.69 -1.82
N ILE A 221 -24.54 -16.72 -1.28
CA ILE A 221 -24.97 -15.85 -0.19
C ILE A 221 -25.25 -14.45 -0.74
N GLU A 222 -26.51 -14.04 -0.76
CA GLU A 222 -26.94 -12.78 -1.39
C GLU A 222 -26.89 -11.56 -0.47
N SER A 223 -26.79 -11.75 0.85
CA SER A 223 -26.87 -10.67 1.83
C SER A 223 -25.73 -10.75 2.84
N LEU A 224 -25.23 -9.60 3.28
CA LEU A 224 -24.30 -9.45 4.40
C LEU A 224 -25.00 -9.50 5.77
N GLN A 225 -26.34 -9.49 5.82
CA GLN A 225 -27.09 -9.46 7.07
C GLN A 225 -26.71 -10.63 8.00
N GLY A 226 -26.16 -10.30 9.18
CA GLY A 226 -25.74 -11.27 10.18
C GLY A 226 -24.46 -12.06 9.85
N ILE A 227 -23.82 -11.82 8.72
CA ILE A 227 -22.57 -12.48 8.32
C ILE A 227 -21.39 -12.00 9.19
N PRO A 228 -20.66 -12.91 9.85
CA PRO A 228 -19.48 -12.52 10.62
C PRO A 228 -18.30 -12.20 9.69
N VAL A 229 -17.76 -10.99 9.82
CA VAL A 229 -16.60 -10.49 9.05
C VAL A 229 -15.52 -10.04 10.02
N ALA A 230 -14.33 -10.64 9.93
CA ALA A 230 -13.16 -10.27 10.71
C ALA A 230 -12.29 -9.27 9.93
N VAL A 231 -12.14 -8.05 10.45
CA VAL A 231 -11.35 -6.97 9.83
C VAL A 231 -10.08 -6.74 10.64
N GLN A 232 -8.93 -7.01 10.04
CA GLN A 232 -7.61 -6.78 10.62
C GLN A 232 -7.05 -5.44 10.15
N GLY A 233 -6.87 -4.50 11.08
CA GLY A 233 -6.39 -3.15 10.80
C GLY A 233 -7.53 -2.15 10.62
N LEU A 234 -7.55 -1.13 11.48
CA LEU A 234 -8.56 -0.07 11.56
C LEU A 234 -7.97 1.31 11.20
N GLY A 235 -7.04 1.30 10.24
CA GLY A 235 -6.59 2.51 9.57
C GLY A 235 -7.70 3.13 8.70
N LYS A 236 -7.38 4.11 7.88
CA LYS A 236 -8.35 4.82 7.02
C LYS A 236 -9.23 3.84 6.21
N VAL A 237 -8.63 2.89 5.50
CA VAL A 237 -9.33 1.93 4.66
C VAL A 237 -10.14 0.92 5.49
N GLY A 238 -9.52 0.27 6.49
CA GLY A 238 -10.21 -0.75 7.29
C GLY A 238 -11.38 -0.18 8.09
N TYR A 239 -11.25 1.05 8.61
CA TYR A 239 -12.33 1.72 9.30
C TYR A 239 -13.49 2.10 8.35
N ALA A 240 -13.17 2.60 7.15
CA ALA A 240 -14.17 2.86 6.11
C ALA A 240 -14.88 1.57 5.66
N LEU A 241 -14.12 0.46 5.53
CA LEU A 241 -14.70 -0.86 5.23
C LEU A 241 -15.67 -1.31 6.32
N CYS A 242 -15.33 -1.13 7.61
CA CYS A 242 -16.24 -1.43 8.72
C CYS A 242 -17.56 -0.64 8.62
N ARG A 243 -17.53 0.63 8.17
CA ARG A 243 -18.76 1.41 7.94
C ARG A 243 -19.66 0.78 6.89
N TYR A 244 -19.10 0.37 5.74
CA TYR A 244 -19.87 -0.30 4.67
C TYR A 244 -20.44 -1.63 5.14
N LEU A 245 -19.64 -2.45 5.81
CA LEU A 245 -20.04 -3.76 6.30
C LEU A 245 -21.14 -3.65 7.38
N HIS A 246 -20.98 -2.74 8.33
CA HIS A 246 -21.97 -2.49 9.39
C HIS A 246 -23.28 -1.98 8.81
N ALA A 247 -23.23 -1.02 7.88
CA ALA A 247 -24.44 -0.52 7.19
C ALA A 247 -25.17 -1.61 6.40
N ALA A 248 -24.46 -2.63 5.90
CA ALA A 248 -25.02 -3.80 5.23
C ALA A 248 -25.47 -4.90 6.21
N GLY A 249 -25.39 -4.68 7.52
CA GLY A 249 -25.87 -5.61 8.57
C GLY A 249 -24.89 -6.73 8.93
N ALA A 250 -23.64 -6.65 8.53
CA ALA A 250 -22.62 -7.63 8.93
C ALA A 250 -22.30 -7.55 10.44
N ARG A 251 -21.90 -8.69 11.03
CA ARG A 251 -21.35 -8.75 12.38
C ARG A 251 -19.84 -8.57 12.34
N LEU A 252 -19.34 -7.51 12.95
CA LEU A 252 -17.94 -7.16 12.88
C LEU A 252 -17.13 -7.81 14.01
N ILE A 253 -15.99 -8.40 13.64
CA ILE A 253 -14.90 -8.80 14.53
C ILE A 253 -13.72 -7.93 14.12
N VAL A 254 -13.19 -7.10 15.02
CA VAL A 254 -12.20 -6.08 14.66
C VAL A 254 -10.93 -6.22 15.48
N ALA A 255 -9.78 -5.94 14.87
CA ALA A 255 -8.50 -5.86 15.56
C ALA A 255 -7.59 -4.80 14.95
N ASP A 256 -6.86 -4.10 15.79
CA ASP A 256 -5.76 -3.20 15.43
C ASP A 256 -4.71 -3.23 16.56
N VAL A 257 -3.45 -2.98 16.22
CA VAL A 257 -2.36 -2.86 17.20
C VAL A 257 -2.47 -1.56 18.02
N VAL A 258 -3.28 -0.60 17.58
CA VAL A 258 -3.56 0.66 18.23
C VAL A 258 -4.89 0.56 18.98
N PRO A 259 -4.90 0.48 20.33
CA PRO A 259 -6.12 0.25 21.12
C PRO A 259 -7.20 1.30 20.92
N GLU A 260 -6.82 2.56 20.71
CA GLU A 260 -7.74 3.69 20.52
C GLU A 260 -8.58 3.51 19.24
N ARG A 261 -8.02 2.91 18.19
CA ARG A 261 -8.75 2.59 16.95
C ARG A 261 -9.79 1.51 17.18
N VAL A 262 -9.46 0.49 17.99
CA VAL A 262 -10.40 -0.57 18.38
C VAL A 262 -11.55 0.03 19.19
N GLN A 263 -11.26 0.85 20.20
CA GLN A 263 -12.29 1.51 21.02
C GLN A 263 -13.21 2.39 20.17
N ARG A 264 -12.66 3.17 19.25
CA ARG A 264 -13.46 3.98 18.31
C ARG A 264 -14.40 3.09 17.47
N ALA A 265 -13.93 1.94 17.00
CA ALA A 265 -14.75 1.03 16.22
C ALA A 265 -15.88 0.40 17.06
N LEU A 266 -15.59 -0.04 18.30
CA LEU A 266 -16.59 -0.63 19.20
C LEU A 266 -17.68 0.35 19.60
N VAL A 267 -17.35 1.61 19.77
CA VAL A 267 -18.32 2.69 20.05
C VAL A 267 -19.18 2.99 18.82
N GLN A 268 -18.58 3.05 17.64
CA GLN A 268 -19.27 3.44 16.41
C GLN A 268 -20.14 2.31 15.83
N PHE A 269 -19.68 1.07 15.91
CA PHE A 269 -20.33 -0.07 15.27
C PHE A 269 -20.99 -0.96 16.32
N SER A 270 -22.28 -0.72 16.56
CA SER A 270 -23.05 -1.49 17.55
C SER A 270 -22.98 -3.00 17.25
N GLY A 271 -22.67 -3.79 18.28
CA GLY A 271 -22.52 -5.24 18.17
C GLY A 271 -21.17 -5.72 17.64
N ALA A 272 -20.24 -4.82 17.34
CA ALA A 272 -18.87 -5.21 17.03
C ALA A 272 -18.15 -5.78 18.26
N ILE A 273 -17.30 -6.78 18.03
CA ILE A 273 -16.46 -7.37 19.09
C ILE A 273 -14.98 -7.23 18.70
N SER A 274 -14.11 -7.08 19.70
CA SER A 274 -12.67 -7.05 19.49
C SER A 274 -12.07 -8.45 19.52
N ALA A 275 -10.99 -8.63 18.74
CA ALA A 275 -10.14 -9.82 18.77
C ALA A 275 -8.67 -9.41 18.99
N ASP A 276 -7.83 -10.39 19.35
CA ASP A 276 -6.38 -10.19 19.42
C ASP A 276 -5.82 -9.94 18.01
N PRO A 277 -5.08 -8.84 17.76
CA PRO A 277 -4.46 -8.56 16.46
C PRO A 277 -3.56 -9.67 15.92
N ALA A 278 -2.90 -10.42 16.80
CA ALA A 278 -2.03 -11.52 16.41
C ALA A 278 -2.79 -12.77 15.92
N HIS A 279 -4.04 -12.95 16.37
CA HIS A 279 -4.82 -14.18 16.16
C HIS A 279 -6.15 -13.96 15.43
N ILE A 280 -6.47 -12.74 14.99
CA ILE A 280 -7.75 -12.44 14.30
C ILE A 280 -7.96 -13.27 13.03
N HIS A 281 -6.90 -13.70 12.36
CA HIS A 281 -6.99 -14.59 11.19
C HIS A 281 -7.64 -15.95 11.52
N ALA A 282 -7.53 -16.41 12.79
CA ALA A 282 -8.16 -17.63 13.29
C ALA A 282 -9.57 -17.40 13.87
N ALA A 283 -10.14 -16.21 13.76
CA ALA A 283 -11.49 -15.92 14.23
C ALA A 283 -12.53 -16.78 13.50
N ASP A 284 -13.59 -17.17 14.24
CA ASP A 284 -14.74 -17.86 13.65
C ASP A 284 -15.58 -16.84 12.86
N CYS A 285 -15.32 -16.75 11.56
CA CYS A 285 -15.95 -15.81 10.66
C CYS A 285 -16.21 -16.41 9.27
N LYS A 286 -17.10 -15.80 8.52
CA LYS A 286 -17.32 -16.15 7.11
C LYS A 286 -16.28 -15.52 6.20
N VAL A 287 -15.89 -14.27 6.49
CA VAL A 287 -14.95 -13.47 5.72
C VAL A 287 -13.84 -12.98 6.64
N PHE A 288 -12.60 -13.21 6.26
CA PHE A 288 -11.43 -12.56 6.84
C PHE A 288 -10.96 -11.45 5.88
N ALA A 289 -10.89 -10.21 6.37
CA ALA A 289 -10.51 -9.02 5.63
C ALA A 289 -9.21 -8.41 6.19
N PRO A 290 -8.02 -8.84 5.71
CA PRO A 290 -6.76 -8.21 6.09
C PRO A 290 -6.66 -6.81 5.47
N CYS A 291 -6.60 -5.77 6.31
CA CYS A 291 -6.52 -4.35 5.92
C CYS A 291 -5.33 -3.63 6.58
N ALA A 292 -4.39 -4.36 7.18
CA ALA A 292 -3.19 -3.82 7.83
C ALA A 292 -1.96 -3.97 6.92
N LEU A 293 -0.95 -4.70 7.38
CA LEU A 293 0.28 -4.94 6.64
C LEU A 293 0.16 -6.17 5.73
N GLY A 294 1.02 -6.24 4.70
CA GLY A 294 1.15 -7.40 3.84
C GLY A 294 1.79 -8.60 4.54
N GLY A 295 1.79 -9.77 3.86
CA GLY A 295 2.44 -10.99 4.35
C GLY A 295 1.71 -11.70 5.50
N VAL A 296 0.49 -11.31 5.83
CA VAL A 296 -0.30 -11.91 6.92
C VAL A 296 -0.72 -13.36 6.62
N LEU A 297 -0.90 -13.69 5.34
CA LEU A 297 -1.21 -15.04 4.89
C LEU A 297 0.09 -15.78 4.61
N THR A 298 0.52 -16.54 5.58
CA THR A 298 1.70 -17.43 5.54
C THR A 298 1.26 -18.88 5.43
N PRO A 299 2.15 -19.81 5.10
CA PRO A 299 1.82 -21.24 5.16
C PRO A 299 1.28 -21.71 6.52
N ALA A 300 1.71 -21.07 7.61
CA ALA A 300 1.23 -21.40 8.96
C ALA A 300 -0.16 -20.79 9.23
N THR A 301 -0.33 -19.47 9.00
CA THR A 301 -1.61 -18.79 9.31
C THR A 301 -2.75 -19.29 8.45
N VAL A 302 -2.48 -19.75 7.21
CA VAL A 302 -3.52 -20.35 6.35
C VAL A 302 -4.11 -21.61 6.98
N GLU A 303 -3.33 -22.43 7.69
CA GLU A 303 -3.86 -23.62 8.36
C GLU A 303 -4.80 -23.28 9.53
N GLU A 304 -4.65 -22.11 10.12
CA GLU A 304 -5.48 -21.62 11.23
C GLU A 304 -6.77 -20.90 10.76
N LEU A 305 -6.86 -20.53 9.49
CA LEU A 305 -8.05 -19.84 8.97
C LEU A 305 -9.32 -20.67 9.19
N ARG A 306 -10.35 -20.04 9.73
CA ARG A 306 -11.69 -20.64 9.90
C ARG A 306 -12.73 -20.02 8.98
N CYS A 307 -12.32 -19.04 8.19
CA CYS A 307 -13.18 -18.40 7.19
C CYS A 307 -13.26 -19.24 5.91
N SER A 308 -14.29 -19.00 5.12
CA SER A 308 -14.41 -19.57 3.75
C SER A 308 -14.05 -18.55 2.67
N ILE A 309 -13.86 -17.27 3.03
CA ILE A 309 -13.51 -16.19 2.13
C ILE A 309 -12.40 -15.35 2.76
N VAL A 310 -11.36 -15.05 1.98
CA VAL A 310 -10.37 -14.03 2.32
C VAL A 310 -10.50 -12.90 1.31
N ALA A 311 -10.83 -11.68 1.79
CA ALA A 311 -11.09 -10.52 0.94
C ALA A 311 -10.77 -9.21 1.71
N GLY A 312 -9.62 -8.61 1.49
CA GLY A 312 -9.16 -7.43 2.23
C GLY A 312 -8.34 -6.45 1.39
N ALA A 313 -8.02 -5.32 2.02
CA ALA A 313 -7.36 -4.18 1.37
C ALA A 313 -5.83 -4.21 1.40
N ALA A 314 -5.21 -5.02 2.28
CA ALA A 314 -3.76 -5.06 2.40
C ALA A 314 -3.10 -5.47 1.08
N ASN A 315 -2.01 -4.80 0.72
CA ASN A 315 -1.21 -5.20 -0.43
C ASN A 315 -0.32 -6.40 -0.09
N ASN A 316 -0.02 -7.24 -1.10
CA ASN A 316 0.89 -8.39 -0.94
C ASN A 316 0.52 -9.28 0.26
N GLN A 317 -0.74 -9.67 0.35
CA GLN A 317 -1.24 -10.45 1.49
C GLN A 317 -0.56 -11.81 1.64
N LEU A 318 -0.18 -12.44 0.51
CA LEU A 318 0.44 -13.77 0.45
C LEU A 318 1.95 -13.67 0.60
N SER A 319 2.54 -14.26 1.66
CA SER A 319 3.99 -14.24 1.89
C SER A 319 4.76 -15.06 0.85
N GLU A 320 4.27 -16.27 0.58
CA GLU A 320 4.76 -17.20 -0.44
C GLU A 320 3.62 -17.47 -1.42
N ARG A 321 3.46 -16.56 -2.38
CA ARG A 321 2.26 -16.42 -3.22
C ARG A 321 1.70 -17.75 -3.73
N GLN A 322 2.49 -18.52 -4.46
CA GLN A 322 2.02 -19.78 -5.07
C GLN A 322 1.66 -20.84 -4.02
N LEU A 323 2.50 -21.01 -3.00
CA LEU A 323 2.29 -21.99 -1.95
C LEU A 323 1.03 -21.66 -1.13
N VAL A 324 0.89 -20.40 -0.72
CA VAL A 324 -0.23 -19.96 0.12
C VAL A 324 -1.54 -19.98 -0.67
N ALA A 325 -1.54 -19.50 -1.92
CA ALA A 325 -2.72 -19.56 -2.79
C ALA A 325 -3.17 -21.00 -3.06
N GLY A 326 -2.22 -21.91 -3.32
CA GLY A 326 -2.51 -23.34 -3.51
C GLY A 326 -3.08 -24.01 -2.25
N ARG A 327 -2.58 -23.67 -1.06
CA ARG A 327 -3.12 -24.17 0.20
C ARG A 327 -4.55 -23.67 0.46
N MET A 328 -4.83 -22.40 0.22
CA MET A 328 -6.20 -21.87 0.34
C MET A 328 -7.15 -22.57 -0.62
N GLN A 329 -6.75 -22.77 -1.88
CA GLN A 329 -7.53 -23.51 -2.87
C GLN A 329 -7.81 -24.95 -2.41
N ALA A 330 -6.80 -25.66 -1.94
CA ALA A 330 -6.95 -27.05 -1.44
C ALA A 330 -7.90 -27.14 -0.23
N ARG A 331 -7.98 -26.08 0.60
CA ARG A 331 -8.89 -25.97 1.74
C ARG A 331 -10.29 -25.44 1.36
N GLY A 332 -10.53 -25.15 0.08
CA GLY A 332 -11.82 -24.58 -0.37
C GLY A 332 -12.05 -23.14 0.10
N ILE A 333 -11.00 -22.42 0.48
CA ILE A 333 -11.06 -21.01 0.88
C ILE A 333 -11.00 -20.14 -0.38
N LEU A 334 -12.04 -19.36 -0.63
CA LEU A 334 -12.10 -18.44 -1.76
C LEU A 334 -11.24 -17.19 -1.45
N TYR A 335 -10.14 -17.05 -2.14
CA TYR A 335 -9.30 -15.86 -2.06
C TYR A 335 -9.70 -14.84 -3.11
N ALA A 336 -10.03 -13.62 -2.70
CA ALA A 336 -10.20 -12.49 -3.60
C ALA A 336 -8.85 -11.75 -3.73
N PRO A 337 -8.21 -11.77 -4.92
CA PRO A 337 -6.87 -11.22 -5.08
C PRO A 337 -6.80 -9.75 -4.66
N ASP A 338 -5.82 -9.44 -3.82
CA ASP A 338 -5.68 -8.15 -3.13
C ASP A 338 -5.63 -6.96 -4.09
N TYR A 339 -4.83 -7.04 -5.16
CA TYR A 339 -4.65 -5.94 -6.10
C TYR A 339 -5.87 -5.72 -7.02
N VAL A 340 -6.80 -6.69 -7.10
CA VAL A 340 -8.12 -6.50 -7.71
C VAL A 340 -9.03 -5.72 -6.77
N LEU A 341 -9.10 -6.15 -5.51
CA LEU A 341 -10.01 -5.57 -4.51
C LEU A 341 -9.62 -4.15 -4.11
N ASN A 342 -8.33 -3.92 -3.87
CA ASN A 342 -7.83 -2.64 -3.40
C ASN A 342 -7.52 -1.65 -4.54
N ALA A 343 -8.00 -1.93 -5.75
CA ALA A 343 -7.81 -1.06 -6.90
C ALA A 343 -8.63 0.24 -6.84
N GLY A 344 -9.59 0.36 -5.91
CA GLY A 344 -10.44 1.54 -5.80
C GLY A 344 -9.67 2.86 -5.71
N GLY A 345 -8.54 2.88 -4.99
CA GLY A 345 -7.68 4.05 -4.90
C GLY A 345 -7.07 4.45 -6.23
N ILE A 346 -6.45 3.51 -6.95
CA ILE A 346 -5.83 3.83 -8.25
C ILE A 346 -6.86 4.13 -9.34
N ILE A 347 -8.03 3.51 -9.29
CA ILE A 347 -9.15 3.87 -10.17
C ILE A 347 -9.57 5.31 -9.91
N SER A 348 -9.70 5.71 -8.63
CA SER A 348 -10.02 7.08 -8.25
C SER A 348 -9.00 8.07 -8.81
N THR A 349 -7.71 7.81 -8.57
CA THR A 349 -6.62 8.66 -9.05
C THR A 349 -6.61 8.78 -10.58
N ALA A 350 -6.80 7.67 -11.30
CA ALA A 350 -6.79 7.67 -12.77
C ALA A 350 -7.93 8.51 -13.36
N TYR A 351 -9.15 8.35 -12.86
CA TYR A 351 -10.30 9.11 -13.36
C TYR A 351 -10.29 10.58 -12.89
N GLU A 352 -9.71 10.87 -11.74
CA GLU A 352 -9.47 12.26 -11.32
C GLU A 352 -8.49 12.97 -12.26
N LEU A 353 -7.44 12.30 -12.74
CA LEU A 353 -6.53 12.84 -13.77
C LEU A 353 -7.23 13.15 -15.08
N GLU A 354 -8.31 12.44 -15.40
CA GLU A 354 -9.18 12.69 -16.57
C GLU A 354 -10.23 13.78 -16.31
N GLY A 355 -10.26 14.36 -15.09
CA GLY A 355 -11.20 15.43 -14.69
C GLY A 355 -12.58 14.94 -14.29
N GLU A 356 -12.71 13.65 -13.97
CA GLU A 356 -13.99 13.04 -13.65
C GLU A 356 -14.38 13.25 -12.18
N GLY A 357 -15.68 13.34 -11.94
CA GLY A 357 -16.24 13.58 -10.60
C GLY A 357 -16.48 12.31 -9.77
N PRO A 358 -16.79 12.48 -8.46
CA PRO A 358 -16.92 11.37 -7.49
C PRO A 358 -17.92 10.29 -7.88
N ASP A 359 -19.05 10.64 -8.50
CA ASP A 359 -20.10 9.70 -8.85
C ASP A 359 -19.65 8.74 -9.95
N LEU A 360 -18.98 9.24 -11.00
CA LEU A 360 -18.43 8.39 -12.05
C LEU A 360 -17.30 7.51 -11.51
N ILE A 361 -16.41 8.08 -10.69
CA ILE A 361 -15.36 7.32 -10.02
C ILE A 361 -15.95 6.15 -9.22
N ARG A 362 -16.98 6.40 -8.42
CA ARG A 362 -17.66 5.35 -7.65
C ARG A 362 -18.27 4.27 -8.56
N GLN A 363 -18.88 4.66 -9.67
CA GLN A 363 -19.38 3.71 -10.66
C GLN A 363 -18.28 2.86 -11.27
N LYS A 364 -17.11 3.44 -11.58
CA LYS A 364 -15.95 2.71 -12.10
C LYS A 364 -15.38 1.73 -11.08
N VAL A 365 -15.28 2.14 -9.82
CA VAL A 365 -14.86 1.25 -8.72
C VAL A 365 -15.83 0.06 -8.57
N ALA A 366 -17.12 0.26 -8.74
CA ALA A 366 -18.10 -0.83 -8.71
C ALA A 366 -17.84 -1.90 -9.80
N GLY A 367 -17.13 -1.55 -10.88
CA GLY A 367 -16.69 -2.47 -11.92
C GLY A 367 -15.77 -3.60 -11.42
N ILE A 368 -15.18 -3.47 -10.22
CA ILE A 368 -14.40 -4.53 -9.54
C ILE A 368 -15.22 -5.83 -9.45
N ALA A 369 -16.53 -5.76 -9.24
CA ALA A 369 -17.41 -6.94 -9.23
C ALA A 369 -17.29 -7.78 -10.50
N GLY A 370 -17.36 -7.14 -11.68
CA GLY A 370 -17.25 -7.81 -12.96
C GLY A 370 -15.87 -8.41 -13.21
N THR A 371 -14.82 -7.70 -12.81
CA THR A 371 -13.44 -8.19 -12.90
C THR A 371 -13.24 -9.42 -12.02
N LEU A 372 -13.68 -9.35 -10.76
CA LEU A 372 -13.55 -10.45 -9.81
C LEU A 372 -14.36 -11.69 -10.25
N SER A 373 -15.55 -11.50 -10.80
CA SER A 373 -16.35 -12.60 -11.36
C SER A 373 -15.65 -13.33 -12.50
N LYS A 374 -14.96 -12.59 -13.39
CA LYS A 374 -14.12 -13.19 -14.45
C LYS A 374 -12.97 -14.00 -13.88
N VAL A 375 -12.27 -13.47 -12.84
CA VAL A 375 -11.20 -14.17 -12.15
C VAL A 375 -11.70 -15.48 -11.55
N TYR A 376 -12.85 -15.48 -10.89
CA TYR A 376 -13.45 -16.67 -10.29
C TYR A 376 -13.86 -17.71 -11.33
N ALA A 377 -14.46 -17.26 -12.41
CA ALA A 377 -14.87 -18.14 -13.51
C ALA A 377 -13.65 -18.82 -14.16
N ASP A 378 -12.58 -18.05 -14.43
CA ASP A 378 -11.36 -18.57 -15.00
C ASP A 378 -10.63 -19.54 -14.06
N ALA A 379 -10.53 -19.21 -12.77
CA ALA A 379 -9.94 -20.08 -11.76
C ALA A 379 -10.67 -21.43 -11.68
N ALA A 380 -12.00 -21.41 -11.69
CA ALA A 380 -12.83 -22.62 -11.66
C ALA A 380 -12.68 -23.44 -12.95
N GLN A 381 -12.75 -22.81 -14.13
CA GLN A 381 -12.67 -23.48 -15.43
C GLN A 381 -11.29 -24.11 -15.66
N SER A 382 -10.23 -23.45 -15.20
CA SER A 382 -8.84 -23.88 -15.43
C SER A 382 -8.24 -24.68 -14.27
N ALA A 383 -8.99 -24.87 -13.18
CA ALA A 383 -8.54 -25.52 -11.95
C ALA A 383 -7.26 -24.91 -11.35
N ILE A 384 -7.09 -23.60 -11.46
CA ILE A 384 -5.96 -22.83 -10.89
C ILE A 384 -6.41 -21.99 -9.72
N SER A 385 -5.44 -21.44 -8.96
CA SER A 385 -5.78 -20.50 -7.89
C SER A 385 -6.36 -19.20 -8.45
N THR A 386 -7.19 -18.50 -7.66
CA THR A 386 -7.72 -17.20 -8.03
C THR A 386 -6.61 -16.15 -8.18
N ALA A 387 -5.50 -16.31 -7.46
CA ALA A 387 -4.32 -15.47 -7.60
C ALA A 387 -3.68 -15.63 -9.00
N ASP A 388 -3.51 -16.88 -9.47
CA ASP A 388 -2.96 -17.16 -10.80
C ASP A 388 -3.92 -16.74 -11.92
N ALA A 389 -5.23 -16.93 -11.72
CA ALA A 389 -6.26 -16.48 -12.67
C ALA A 389 -6.26 -14.95 -12.83
N ALA A 390 -6.06 -14.20 -11.74
CA ALA A 390 -5.95 -12.75 -11.81
C ALA A 390 -4.69 -12.30 -12.57
N ASP A 391 -3.54 -12.93 -12.32
CA ASP A 391 -2.30 -12.64 -13.06
C ASP A 391 -2.46 -12.95 -14.55
N ARG A 392 -3.05 -14.09 -14.88
CA ARG A 392 -3.34 -14.49 -16.28
C ARG A 392 -4.25 -13.48 -17.00
N LEU A 393 -5.28 -12.98 -16.30
CA LEU A 393 -6.16 -11.94 -16.85
C LEU A 393 -5.42 -10.64 -17.10
N ALA A 394 -4.59 -10.18 -16.15
CA ALA A 394 -3.77 -8.99 -16.32
C ALA A 394 -2.78 -9.13 -17.49
N GLU A 395 -2.08 -10.26 -17.60
CA GLU A 395 -1.17 -10.54 -18.69
C GLU A 395 -1.87 -10.61 -20.06
N PHE A 396 -3.07 -11.20 -20.11
CA PHE A 396 -3.87 -11.23 -21.34
C PHE A 396 -4.21 -9.80 -21.81
N ILE A 397 -4.58 -8.91 -20.89
CA ILE A 397 -4.88 -7.50 -21.19
C ILE A 397 -3.63 -6.79 -21.71
N LEU A 398 -2.48 -6.97 -21.05
CA LEU A 398 -1.20 -6.40 -21.49
C LEU A 398 -0.80 -6.86 -22.89
N ARG A 399 -0.88 -8.16 -23.17
CA ARG A 399 -0.59 -8.69 -24.52
C ARG A 399 -1.55 -8.17 -25.59
N SER A 400 -2.80 -7.90 -25.23
CA SER A 400 -3.80 -7.35 -26.15
C SER A 400 -3.58 -5.86 -26.43
N GLY A 401 -2.98 -5.11 -25.50
CA GLY A 401 -2.60 -3.70 -25.66
C GLY A 401 -1.48 -3.50 -26.69
N HIS A 402 -0.59 -4.46 -26.90
CA HIS A 402 0.44 -4.43 -27.93
C HIS A 402 -0.10 -4.43 -29.38
N LYS A 403 -1.38 -4.69 -29.60
CA LYS A 403 -1.99 -4.80 -30.93
C LYS A 403 -2.69 -3.52 -31.39
N LYS A 404 -2.67 -2.47 -30.58
CA LYS A 404 -3.18 -1.14 -30.93
C LYS A 404 -2.03 -0.17 -31.22
#